data_1e926466df37ca63f5229681dc7bec7f
#
_entry.id   1e926466df37ca63f5229681dc7bec7f
#
_cell.length_a   1.000
_cell.length_b   1.000
_cell.length_c   1.000
_cell.angle_alpha   90.00
_cell.angle_beta   90.00
_cell.angle_gamma   90.00
#
_symmetry.space_group_name_H-M   'P 1'
#
loop_
_entity.id
_entity.type
_entity.pdbx_description
1 polymer ?
#
loop_
_entity_poly.entity_id
_entity_poly.type
_entity_poly.pdbx_seq_one_letter_code
_entity_poly.pdbx_strand_id
1 'polypeptide(L)'
;MKKTIQLWITVLVLTISSSMALTSCSNEDHAVSRPEPQPVILKGKAAVEWTKNHLDSLVNVYMADCGNLLDPDMTRDLLKCIGYTRLNVFDYREASWLIDSVVFIRLMDRAETANNKTILFTMGMYGCGKTTSLNNNPELKQLVSEVGVVSEGAYNNVKYFDEMVAKSGKRGFEPHLIYVYNDAETGYTNCMERLIHSNRAVTCEAYIAVFPQYQGRVEYIEEHYPDMKFYCLDNNHNNGGRRVTTEEAKQWDYTMTEDLQQKLYAIKQSYIDSGKLTADQIAALQ
;
A
#
# COMPACT_ATOMS: atom_id res chain seq x y z
N MET A 1 22.15 -5.90 -31.39
CA MET A 1 22.13 -4.50 -31.00
C MET A 1 21.57 -4.37 -29.56
N LYS A 2 22.31 -4.82 -28.53
CA LYS A 2 21.91 -4.72 -27.09
C LYS A 2 23.18 -4.64 -26.23
N LYS A 3 24.02 -3.61 -26.40
CA LYS A 3 25.23 -3.40 -25.56
C LYS A 3 25.68 -1.95 -25.44
N THR A 4 24.78 -0.95 -25.59
CA THR A 4 25.22 0.46 -25.61
C THR A 4 24.49 1.39 -24.66
N ILE A 5 23.66 0.90 -23.74
CA ILE A 5 22.89 1.77 -22.78
C ILE A 5 23.44 1.71 -21.35
N GLN A 6 24.37 0.81 -21.03
CA GLN A 6 24.87 0.64 -19.66
C GLN A 6 26.16 1.44 -19.36
N LEU A 7 26.62 2.31 -20.25
CA LEU A 7 27.90 3.02 -20.11
C LEU A 7 27.77 4.52 -19.79
N TRP A 8 26.58 5.07 -19.60
CA TRP A 8 26.38 6.51 -19.38
C TRP A 8 26.03 6.92 -17.95
N ILE A 9 25.83 5.99 -17.01
CA ILE A 9 25.49 6.30 -15.62
C ILE A 9 26.73 6.31 -14.69
N THR A 10 27.89 5.82 -15.16
CA THR A 10 29.10 5.71 -14.31
C THR A 10 30.09 6.88 -14.50
N VAL A 11 29.81 7.86 -15.34
CA VAL A 11 30.76 8.96 -15.64
C VAL A 11 30.39 10.29 -14.97
N LEU A 12 29.23 10.40 -14.27
CA LEU A 12 28.80 11.69 -13.70
C LEU A 12 29.04 11.82 -12.18
N VAL A 13 29.83 10.94 -11.54
CA VAL A 13 30.13 11.01 -10.09
C VAL A 13 31.59 11.33 -9.79
N LEU A 14 32.44 11.56 -10.81
CA LEU A 14 33.91 11.64 -10.61
C LEU A 14 34.57 12.97 -11.03
N THR A 15 33.86 14.09 -11.05
CA THR A 15 34.50 15.38 -11.37
C THR A 15 34.07 16.54 -10.49
N ILE A 16 34.06 16.35 -9.14
CA ILE A 16 34.17 17.49 -8.22
C ILE A 16 35.10 17.06 -7.04
N SER A 17 36.37 16.99 -7.31
CA SER A 17 37.41 16.92 -6.29
C SER A 17 38.71 17.42 -6.88
N SER A 18 38.92 18.73 -6.92
CA SER A 18 40.27 19.27 -6.88
C SER A 18 40.25 20.78 -6.60
N SER A 19 41.00 21.09 -5.58
CA SER A 19 41.70 22.35 -5.30
C SER A 19 40.89 23.54 -4.79
N MET A 20 40.99 23.72 -3.48
CA MET A 20 41.56 24.97 -2.96
C MET A 20 42.17 24.69 -1.58
N ALA A 21 43.49 24.52 -1.56
CA ALA A 21 44.31 24.73 -0.38
C ALA A 21 44.63 26.22 -0.28
N LEU A 22 44.15 26.88 0.75
CA LEU A 22 44.71 28.15 1.20
C LEU A 22 44.64 28.24 2.74
N THR A 23 45.83 28.08 3.31
CA THR A 23 46.41 28.80 4.47
C THR A 23 45.52 29.09 5.69
N SER A 24 45.86 28.36 6.74
CA SER A 24 46.12 28.78 8.12
C SER A 24 45.68 30.18 8.53
N CYS A 25 44.72 30.22 9.46
CA CYS A 25 44.78 31.07 10.65
C CYS A 25 44.07 30.35 11.78
N SER A 26 44.79 30.05 12.84
CA SER A 26 44.32 29.54 14.10
C SER A 26 43.36 30.54 14.76
N ASN A 27 42.08 30.17 14.85
CA ASN A 27 41.20 30.59 15.92
C ASN A 27 40.35 29.37 16.29
N GLU A 28 40.56 28.90 17.52
CA GLU A 28 39.70 27.92 18.16
C GLU A 28 38.34 28.57 18.45
N ASP A 29 37.53 28.72 17.41
CA ASP A 29 36.11 28.94 17.61
C ASP A 29 35.47 27.57 17.84
N HIS A 30 35.08 27.33 19.10
CA HIS A 30 34.17 26.30 19.47
C HIS A 30 32.91 26.45 18.59
N ALA A 31 32.87 25.72 17.48
CA ALA A 31 31.66 25.54 16.68
C ALA A 31 30.65 24.85 17.60
N VAL A 32 29.81 25.64 18.25
CA VAL A 32 28.62 25.17 18.92
C VAL A 32 27.78 24.51 17.79
N SER A 33 27.88 23.18 17.73
CA SER A 33 27.02 22.39 16.83
C SER A 33 25.57 22.76 17.16
N ARG A 34 24.94 23.55 16.29
CA ARG A 34 23.49 23.76 16.41
C ARG A 34 22.86 22.37 16.40
N PRO A 35 22.08 22.01 17.43
CA PRO A 35 21.39 20.75 17.43
C PRO A 35 20.54 20.72 16.15
N GLU A 36 20.65 19.65 15.37
CA GLU A 36 19.74 19.42 14.24
C GLU A 36 18.30 19.54 14.76
N PRO A 37 17.45 20.31 14.08
CA PRO A 37 16.07 20.45 14.51
C PRO A 37 15.45 19.06 14.61
N GLN A 38 15.02 18.68 15.81
CA GLN A 38 14.35 17.42 16.05
C GLN A 38 13.13 17.33 15.11
N PRO A 39 12.93 16.21 14.42
CA PRO A 39 11.81 16.07 13.53
C PRO A 39 10.50 16.32 14.30
N VAL A 40 9.67 17.21 13.78
CA VAL A 40 8.36 17.52 14.40
C VAL A 40 7.47 16.30 14.24
N ILE A 41 7.11 15.64 15.35
CA ILE A 41 6.18 14.51 15.35
C ILE A 41 4.77 15.06 15.55
N LEU A 42 3.94 14.95 14.52
CA LEU A 42 2.51 15.30 14.55
C LEU A 42 1.67 14.05 14.44
N LYS A 43 0.61 13.92 15.26
CA LYS A 43 -0.28 12.76 15.28
C LYS A 43 -1.75 13.17 15.27
N GLY A 44 -2.63 12.28 14.82
CA GLY A 44 -4.08 12.48 14.84
C GLY A 44 -4.49 13.81 14.21
N LYS A 45 -5.26 14.63 14.93
CA LYS A 45 -5.77 15.93 14.42
C LYS A 45 -4.67 16.89 13.96
N ALA A 46 -3.51 16.89 14.63
CA ALA A 46 -2.41 17.77 14.24
C ALA A 46 -1.78 17.33 12.90
N ALA A 47 -1.66 16.01 12.66
CA ALA A 47 -1.24 15.48 11.37
C ALA A 47 -2.24 15.81 10.26
N VAL A 48 -3.54 15.69 10.53
CA VAL A 48 -4.61 16.07 9.58
C VAL A 48 -4.52 17.53 9.18
N GLU A 49 -4.37 18.45 10.15
CA GLU A 49 -4.30 19.88 9.87
C GLU A 49 -3.03 20.25 9.12
N TRP A 50 -1.90 19.68 9.49
CA TRP A 50 -0.66 19.85 8.74
C TRP A 50 -0.81 19.37 7.28
N THR A 51 -1.43 18.19 7.09
CA THR A 51 -1.65 17.61 5.77
C THR A 51 -2.55 18.50 4.91
N LYS A 52 -3.63 19.09 5.46
CA LYS A 52 -4.47 20.03 4.73
C LYS A 52 -3.68 21.23 4.19
N ASN A 53 -2.78 21.77 5.02
CA ASN A 53 -1.98 22.93 4.66
C ASN A 53 -0.89 22.62 3.62
N HIS A 54 -0.53 21.33 3.43
CA HIS A 54 0.50 20.88 2.50
C HIS A 54 -0.04 19.98 1.38
N LEU A 55 -1.37 19.84 1.25
CA LEU A 55 -2.03 18.82 0.45
C LEU A 55 -1.60 18.87 -1.02
N ASP A 56 -1.62 20.05 -1.65
CA ASP A 56 -1.23 20.19 -3.05
C ASP A 56 0.23 19.78 -3.28
N SER A 57 1.14 20.14 -2.37
CA SER A 57 2.55 19.77 -2.46
C SER A 57 2.73 18.25 -2.34
N LEU A 58 2.08 17.62 -1.36
CA LEU A 58 2.14 16.17 -1.15
C LEU A 58 1.57 15.42 -2.36
N VAL A 59 0.43 15.86 -2.87
CA VAL A 59 -0.19 15.27 -4.06
C VAL A 59 0.71 15.43 -5.28
N ASN A 60 1.34 16.59 -5.49
CA ASN A 60 2.25 16.78 -6.61
C ASN A 60 3.48 15.86 -6.53
N VAL A 61 4.04 15.67 -5.33
CA VAL A 61 5.14 14.72 -5.11
C VAL A 61 4.69 13.31 -5.45
N TYR A 62 3.52 12.88 -4.98
CA TYR A 62 2.98 11.56 -5.31
C TYR A 62 2.78 11.38 -6.82
N MET A 63 2.12 12.35 -7.46
CA MET A 63 1.76 12.28 -8.88
C MET A 63 2.97 12.30 -9.84
N ALA A 64 4.15 12.69 -9.36
CA ALA A 64 5.37 12.68 -10.17
C ALA A 64 5.83 11.23 -10.49
N ASP A 65 5.67 10.29 -9.55
CA ASP A 65 6.26 8.96 -9.63
C ASP A 65 5.25 7.81 -9.62
N CYS A 66 3.96 8.08 -9.34
CA CYS A 66 2.95 7.02 -9.12
C CYS A 66 2.49 6.30 -10.40
N GLY A 67 2.85 6.77 -11.60
CA GLY A 67 2.25 6.26 -12.83
C GLY A 67 0.71 6.40 -12.81
N ASN A 68 -0.02 5.29 -12.98
CA ASN A 68 -1.48 5.22 -12.89
C ASN A 68 -1.99 4.63 -11.55
N LEU A 69 -1.11 4.42 -10.57
CA LEU A 69 -1.40 3.71 -9.32
C LEU A 69 -1.77 4.66 -8.18
N LEU A 70 -2.86 4.37 -7.48
CA LEU A 70 -3.12 4.81 -6.12
C LEU A 70 -2.81 3.66 -5.15
N ASP A 71 -1.76 3.82 -4.35
CA ASP A 71 -1.40 2.91 -3.25
C ASP A 71 -1.43 3.69 -1.93
N PRO A 72 -2.33 3.33 -0.99
CA PRO A 72 -2.42 4.00 0.31
C PRO A 72 -1.16 3.90 1.17
N ASP A 73 -0.28 2.93 0.94
CA ASP A 73 0.99 2.87 1.66
C ASP A 73 1.98 3.92 1.14
N MET A 74 1.99 4.16 -0.16
CA MET A 74 2.82 5.20 -0.77
C MET A 74 2.35 6.60 -0.37
N THR A 75 1.04 6.85 -0.29
CA THR A 75 0.52 8.15 0.17
C THR A 75 0.85 8.41 1.64
N ARG A 76 0.79 7.37 2.51
CA ARG A 76 1.24 7.48 3.91
C ARG A 76 2.73 7.75 4.03
N ASP A 77 3.56 7.19 3.16
CA ASP A 77 5.00 7.40 3.17
C ASP A 77 5.38 8.89 2.98
N LEU A 78 4.50 9.71 2.39
CA LEU A 78 4.68 11.17 2.31
C LEU A 78 4.63 11.86 3.67
N LEU A 79 4.03 11.23 4.69
CA LEU A 79 3.91 11.76 6.05
C LEU A 79 5.11 11.43 6.95
N LYS A 80 6.17 10.80 6.40
CA LYS A 80 7.40 10.48 7.17
C LYS A 80 8.06 11.72 7.76
N CYS A 81 7.96 12.86 7.07
CA CYS A 81 8.52 14.13 7.54
C CYS A 81 7.84 14.66 8.83
N ILE A 82 6.66 14.16 9.18
CA ILE A 82 5.94 14.50 10.42
C ILE A 82 5.82 13.32 11.40
N GLY A 83 6.65 12.28 11.22
CA GLY A 83 6.79 11.17 12.17
C GLY A 83 6.01 9.91 11.84
N TYR A 84 5.42 9.79 10.63
CA TYR A 84 4.84 8.54 10.19
C TYR A 84 5.90 7.45 10.07
N THR A 85 5.56 6.30 10.61
CA THR A 85 6.24 5.03 10.35
C THR A 85 5.19 3.98 10.02
N ARG A 86 5.59 2.87 9.38
CA ARG A 86 4.67 1.78 9.11
C ARG A 86 4.22 0.99 10.36
N LEU A 87 4.77 1.34 11.53
CA LEU A 87 4.37 0.79 12.83
C LEU A 87 3.25 1.60 13.50
N ASN A 88 3.06 2.88 13.13
CA ASN A 88 2.08 3.78 13.76
C ASN A 88 0.97 4.25 12.79
N VAL A 89 0.52 3.38 11.90
CA VAL A 89 -0.45 3.68 10.82
C VAL A 89 -1.72 4.37 11.32
N PHE A 90 -2.23 3.99 12.50
CA PHE A 90 -3.48 4.52 13.03
C PHE A 90 -3.44 6.02 13.31
N ASP A 91 -2.30 6.54 13.76
CA ASP A 91 -2.11 7.95 14.07
C ASP A 91 -2.20 8.86 12.82
N TYR A 92 -2.03 8.29 11.62
CA TYR A 92 -1.95 9.01 10.34
C TYR A 92 -3.04 8.63 9.34
N ARG A 93 -3.97 7.75 9.71
CA ARG A 93 -5.00 7.23 8.80
C ARG A 93 -5.82 8.35 8.17
N GLU A 94 -6.38 9.25 8.99
CA GLU A 94 -7.21 10.34 8.48
C GLU A 94 -6.43 11.32 7.61
N ALA A 95 -5.18 11.60 7.98
CA ALA A 95 -4.29 12.44 7.20
C ALA A 95 -4.00 11.84 5.81
N SER A 96 -3.73 10.52 5.74
CA SER A 96 -3.50 9.84 4.47
C SER A 96 -4.76 9.78 3.59
N TRP A 97 -5.95 9.63 4.16
CA TRP A 97 -7.20 9.62 3.40
C TRP A 97 -7.47 10.94 2.66
N LEU A 98 -7.01 12.07 3.20
CA LEU A 98 -7.08 13.35 2.47
C LEU A 98 -6.22 13.28 1.20
N ILE A 99 -5.01 12.75 1.30
CA ILE A 99 -4.09 12.60 0.16
C ILE A 99 -4.69 11.61 -0.85
N ASP A 100 -5.11 10.41 -0.38
CA ASP A 100 -5.73 9.38 -1.22
C ASP A 100 -6.90 9.93 -2.05
N SER A 101 -7.76 10.71 -1.39
CA SER A 101 -8.95 11.26 -2.04
C SER A 101 -8.62 12.22 -3.17
N VAL A 102 -7.59 13.06 -3.00
CA VAL A 102 -7.18 14.01 -4.04
C VAL A 102 -6.36 13.32 -5.13
N VAL A 103 -5.46 12.40 -4.76
CA VAL A 103 -4.70 11.58 -5.72
C VAL A 103 -5.66 10.80 -6.62
N PHE A 104 -6.71 10.18 -6.06
CA PHE A 104 -7.71 9.46 -6.85
C PHE A 104 -8.35 10.33 -7.94
N ILE A 105 -8.75 11.56 -7.58
CA ILE A 105 -9.31 12.52 -8.54
C ILE A 105 -8.27 12.88 -9.61
N ARG A 106 -7.04 13.20 -9.21
CA ARG A 106 -5.96 13.58 -10.14
C ARG A 106 -5.60 12.46 -11.11
N LEU A 107 -5.61 11.20 -10.66
CA LEU A 107 -5.41 10.05 -11.53
C LEU A 107 -6.54 9.92 -12.56
N MET A 108 -7.80 10.10 -12.15
CA MET A 108 -8.93 10.12 -13.08
C MET A 108 -8.82 11.29 -14.08
N ASP A 109 -8.42 12.50 -13.66
CA ASP A 109 -8.21 13.65 -14.57
C ASP A 109 -7.15 13.32 -15.64
N ARG A 110 -6.04 12.68 -15.21
CA ARG A 110 -4.97 12.23 -16.11
C ARG A 110 -5.47 11.19 -17.11
N ALA A 111 -6.22 10.20 -16.62
CA ALA A 111 -6.78 9.12 -17.43
C ALA A 111 -7.82 9.63 -18.44
N GLU A 112 -8.67 10.60 -18.06
CA GLU A 112 -9.59 11.27 -18.98
C GLU A 112 -8.85 12.02 -20.09
N THR A 113 -7.79 12.74 -19.72
CA THR A 113 -6.94 13.46 -20.71
C THR A 113 -6.30 12.49 -21.69
N ALA A 114 -5.91 11.29 -21.23
CA ALA A 114 -5.37 10.21 -22.06
C ALA A 114 -6.46 9.41 -22.81
N ASN A 115 -7.74 9.77 -22.67
CA ASN A 115 -8.90 9.04 -23.20
C ASN A 115 -8.93 7.56 -22.80
N ASN A 116 -8.50 7.25 -21.56
CA ASN A 116 -8.50 5.91 -21.00
C ASN A 116 -9.35 5.87 -19.72
N LYS A 117 -10.65 5.69 -19.88
CA LYS A 117 -11.63 5.68 -18.79
C LYS A 117 -11.85 4.28 -18.20
N THR A 118 -10.79 3.53 -17.97
CA THR A 118 -10.83 2.24 -17.30
C THR A 118 -10.18 2.37 -15.93
N ILE A 119 -10.84 1.84 -14.90
CA ILE A 119 -10.29 1.80 -13.54
C ILE A 119 -10.24 0.37 -13.02
N LEU A 120 -9.11 -0.04 -12.49
CA LEU A 120 -8.89 -1.34 -11.86
C LEU A 120 -8.81 -1.18 -10.35
N PHE A 121 -9.75 -1.77 -9.65
CA PHE A 121 -9.70 -1.94 -8.21
C PHE A 121 -9.01 -3.26 -7.85
N THR A 122 -8.23 -3.28 -6.77
CA THR A 122 -7.74 -4.53 -6.20
C THR A 122 -8.30 -4.69 -4.79
N MET A 123 -8.89 -5.84 -4.50
CA MET A 123 -9.54 -6.16 -3.23
C MET A 123 -8.93 -7.43 -2.63
N GLY A 124 -9.00 -7.54 -1.32
CA GLY A 124 -8.61 -8.74 -0.59
C GLY A 124 -7.97 -8.41 0.75
N MET A 125 -7.94 -9.38 1.63
CA MET A 125 -7.46 -9.27 3.01
C MET A 125 -5.99 -8.82 3.10
N TYR A 126 -5.57 -8.36 4.25
CA TYR A 126 -4.15 -8.12 4.56
C TYR A 126 -3.36 -9.42 4.37
N GLY A 127 -2.19 -9.33 3.74
CA GLY A 127 -1.33 -10.49 3.50
C GLY A 127 -1.80 -11.46 2.39
N CYS A 128 -2.93 -11.22 1.71
CA CYS A 128 -3.42 -12.11 0.65
C CYS A 128 -2.57 -12.08 -0.64
N GLY A 129 -1.60 -11.18 -0.75
CA GLY A 129 -0.67 -11.16 -1.88
C GLY A 129 -1.12 -10.35 -3.10
N LYS A 130 -2.00 -9.35 -2.95
CA LYS A 130 -2.44 -8.46 -4.06
C LYS A 130 -1.29 -7.94 -4.91
N THR A 131 -0.38 -7.19 -4.30
CA THR A 131 0.79 -6.61 -5.00
C THR A 131 1.69 -7.69 -5.63
N THR A 132 1.87 -8.83 -4.95
CA THR A 132 2.63 -9.96 -5.48
C THR A 132 1.94 -10.55 -6.72
N SER A 133 0.63 -10.71 -6.68
CA SER A 133 -0.15 -11.21 -7.82
C SER A 133 -0.08 -10.26 -9.01
N LEU A 134 -0.24 -8.96 -8.80
CA LEU A 134 -0.11 -7.95 -9.85
C LEU A 134 1.29 -7.97 -10.50
N ASN A 135 2.34 -8.19 -9.68
CA ASN A 135 3.71 -8.14 -10.16
C ASN A 135 4.20 -9.45 -10.80
N ASN A 136 3.65 -10.60 -10.42
CA ASN A 136 4.16 -11.89 -10.85
C ASN A 136 3.30 -12.58 -11.91
N ASN A 137 2.03 -12.19 -12.05
CA ASN A 137 1.14 -12.72 -13.06
C ASN A 137 1.23 -11.88 -14.35
N PRO A 138 1.67 -12.44 -15.49
CA PRO A 138 1.83 -11.69 -16.74
C PRO A 138 0.52 -11.08 -17.27
N GLU A 139 -0.62 -11.80 -17.15
CA GLU A 139 -1.94 -11.31 -17.57
C GLU A 139 -2.34 -10.07 -16.76
N LEU A 140 -2.11 -10.09 -15.44
CA LEU A 140 -2.43 -8.96 -14.58
C LEU A 140 -1.48 -7.77 -14.79
N LYS A 141 -0.20 -8.02 -15.06
CA LYS A 141 0.75 -6.96 -15.47
C LYS A 141 0.28 -6.25 -16.72
N GLN A 142 -0.17 -6.99 -17.70
CA GLN A 142 -0.71 -6.43 -18.92
C GLN A 142 -1.95 -5.59 -18.61
N LEU A 143 -2.93 -6.14 -17.85
CA LEU A 143 -4.13 -5.42 -17.43
C LEU A 143 -3.79 -4.10 -16.70
N VAL A 144 -2.86 -4.12 -15.74
CA VAL A 144 -2.40 -2.91 -15.03
C VAL A 144 -1.84 -1.86 -15.98
N SER A 145 -1.14 -2.27 -17.04
CA SER A 145 -0.56 -1.34 -18.02
C SER A 145 -1.59 -0.76 -19.01
N GLU A 146 -2.73 -1.42 -19.16
CA GLU A 146 -3.79 -1.03 -20.10
C GLU A 146 -4.85 -0.12 -19.48
N VAL A 147 -5.01 -0.12 -18.15
CA VAL A 147 -6.02 0.68 -17.46
C VAL A 147 -5.54 2.11 -17.18
N GLY A 148 -6.48 3.06 -17.16
CA GLY A 148 -6.18 4.45 -16.88
C GLY A 148 -5.85 4.73 -15.42
N VAL A 149 -6.47 3.98 -14.49
CA VAL A 149 -6.27 4.10 -13.03
C VAL A 149 -6.21 2.72 -12.40
N VAL A 150 -5.27 2.52 -11.47
CA VAL A 150 -5.24 1.37 -10.57
C VAL A 150 -5.44 1.88 -9.14
N SER A 151 -6.44 1.36 -8.44
CA SER A 151 -6.72 1.70 -7.05
C SER A 151 -6.49 0.48 -6.16
N GLU A 152 -5.31 0.42 -5.52
CA GLU A 152 -4.98 -0.64 -4.58
C GLU A 152 -5.66 -0.41 -3.23
N GLY A 153 -6.26 -1.46 -2.67
CA GLY A 153 -6.91 -1.37 -1.38
C GLY A 153 -7.27 -2.74 -0.80
N ALA A 154 -7.54 -2.75 0.50
CA ALA A 154 -8.16 -3.91 1.13
C ALA A 154 -9.66 -3.96 0.83
N TYR A 155 -10.30 -2.79 0.79
CA TYR A 155 -11.74 -2.63 0.58
C TYR A 155 -12.59 -3.53 1.50
N ASN A 156 -12.13 -3.71 2.74
CA ASN A 156 -12.89 -4.45 3.76
C ASN A 156 -14.22 -3.76 4.09
N ASN A 157 -14.28 -2.44 4.04
CA ASN A 157 -15.53 -1.69 4.12
C ASN A 157 -16.17 -1.60 2.73
N VAL A 158 -17.25 -2.35 2.51
CA VAL A 158 -17.95 -2.38 1.24
C VAL A 158 -18.52 -1.02 0.84
N LYS A 159 -19.02 -0.23 1.80
CA LYS A 159 -19.55 1.12 1.50
C LYS A 159 -18.48 2.02 0.91
N TYR A 160 -17.25 1.94 1.41
CA TYR A 160 -16.15 2.71 0.83
C TYR A 160 -15.83 2.26 -0.60
N PHE A 161 -15.87 0.95 -0.87
CA PHE A 161 -15.73 0.43 -2.23
C PHE A 161 -16.84 0.97 -3.15
N ASP A 162 -18.11 0.90 -2.71
CA ASP A 162 -19.25 1.41 -3.45
C ASP A 162 -19.13 2.91 -3.75
N GLU A 163 -18.67 3.71 -2.77
CA GLU A 163 -18.41 5.13 -2.97
C GLU A 163 -17.36 5.39 -4.04
N MET A 164 -16.29 4.60 -4.07
CA MET A 164 -15.22 4.75 -5.06
C MET A 164 -15.69 4.33 -6.44
N VAL A 165 -16.45 3.23 -6.57
CA VAL A 165 -17.06 2.79 -7.83
C VAL A 165 -18.07 3.82 -8.32
N ALA A 166 -18.96 4.32 -7.45
CA ALA A 166 -19.94 5.34 -7.82
C ALA A 166 -19.28 6.65 -8.25
N LYS A 167 -18.19 7.05 -7.59
CA LYS A 167 -17.43 8.27 -7.90
C LYS A 167 -16.76 8.18 -9.28
N SER A 168 -16.18 7.02 -9.61
CA SER A 168 -15.60 6.78 -10.93
C SER A 168 -16.67 6.64 -12.01
N GLY A 169 -17.77 5.95 -11.73
CA GLY A 169 -18.90 5.76 -12.65
C GLY A 169 -19.58 7.08 -13.05
N LYS A 170 -19.73 8.04 -12.11
CA LYS A 170 -20.24 9.40 -12.42
C LYS A 170 -19.39 10.15 -13.45
N ARG A 171 -18.13 9.75 -13.62
CA ARG A 171 -17.19 10.30 -14.60
C ARG A 171 -17.08 9.42 -15.85
N GLY A 172 -17.86 8.37 -15.94
CA GLY A 172 -17.91 7.44 -17.08
C GLY A 172 -16.73 6.47 -17.14
N PHE A 173 -16.11 6.15 -15.99
CA PHE A 173 -15.09 5.09 -15.93
C PHE A 173 -15.74 3.72 -15.87
N GLU A 174 -15.18 2.77 -16.62
CA GLU A 174 -15.52 1.34 -16.59
C GLU A 174 -14.72 0.67 -15.44
N PRO A 175 -15.40 0.17 -14.38
CA PRO A 175 -14.70 -0.45 -13.28
C PRO A 175 -14.36 -1.91 -13.58
N HIS A 176 -13.13 -2.30 -13.28
CA HIS A 176 -12.66 -3.68 -13.22
C HIS A 176 -12.26 -4.00 -11.78
N LEU A 177 -12.34 -5.25 -11.36
CA LEU A 177 -11.95 -5.69 -10.02
C LEU A 177 -11.09 -6.94 -10.08
N ILE A 178 -9.96 -6.92 -9.36
CA ILE A 178 -9.21 -8.11 -9.00
C ILE A 178 -9.44 -8.38 -7.52
N TYR A 179 -9.98 -9.56 -7.21
CA TYR A 179 -10.18 -9.99 -5.84
C TYR A 179 -9.25 -11.16 -5.53
N VAL A 180 -8.36 -10.95 -4.56
CA VAL A 180 -7.34 -11.94 -4.18
C VAL A 180 -7.70 -12.56 -2.84
N TYR A 181 -7.84 -13.87 -2.83
CA TYR A 181 -8.06 -14.68 -1.65
C TYR A 181 -6.78 -15.34 -1.16
N ASN A 182 -6.71 -15.48 0.14
CA ASN A 182 -5.80 -16.37 0.84
C ASN A 182 -6.47 -16.85 2.13
N ASP A 183 -6.19 -18.06 2.58
CA ASP A 183 -6.65 -18.52 3.88
C ASP A 183 -6.06 -17.66 5.02
N ALA A 184 -6.72 -17.69 6.18
CA ALA A 184 -6.36 -16.80 7.27
C ALA A 184 -4.95 -17.06 7.83
N GLU A 185 -4.53 -18.32 7.94
CA GLU A 185 -3.23 -18.67 8.50
C GLU A 185 -2.10 -18.22 7.58
N THR A 186 -2.22 -18.51 6.28
CA THR A 186 -1.26 -18.05 5.25
C THR A 186 -1.23 -16.53 5.16
N GLY A 187 -2.41 -15.89 5.13
CA GLY A 187 -2.51 -14.43 5.07
C GLY A 187 -1.90 -13.73 6.27
N TYR A 188 -2.13 -14.24 7.48
CA TYR A 188 -1.55 -13.65 8.69
C TYR A 188 -0.04 -13.92 8.79
N THR A 189 0.42 -15.12 8.40
CA THR A 189 1.86 -15.43 8.26
C THR A 189 2.55 -14.42 7.34
N ASN A 190 1.96 -14.11 6.20
CA ASN A 190 2.47 -13.09 5.29
C ASN A 190 2.50 -11.69 5.92
N CYS A 191 1.53 -11.36 6.80
CA CYS A 191 1.57 -10.11 7.56
C CYS A 191 2.76 -10.07 8.52
N MET A 192 3.08 -11.18 9.18
CA MET A 192 4.23 -11.27 10.08
C MET A 192 5.56 -11.17 9.31
N GLU A 193 5.70 -11.84 8.16
CA GLU A 193 6.88 -11.67 7.29
C GLU A 193 7.04 -10.22 6.81
N ARG A 194 5.95 -9.56 6.45
CA ARG A 194 5.98 -8.13 6.06
C ARG A 194 6.38 -7.22 7.23
N LEU A 195 6.01 -7.56 8.46
CA LEU A 195 6.44 -6.82 9.63
C LEU A 195 7.97 -6.85 9.75
N ILE A 196 8.59 -8.03 9.58
CA ILE A 196 10.06 -8.18 9.61
C ILE A 196 10.74 -7.34 8.53
N HIS A 197 10.25 -7.45 7.28
CA HIS A 197 10.96 -6.87 6.12
C HIS A 197 10.62 -5.41 5.83
N SER A 198 9.47 -4.92 6.24
CA SER A 198 8.98 -3.58 5.87
C SER A 198 8.37 -2.78 7.01
N ASN A 199 8.45 -3.26 8.25
CA ASN A 199 7.85 -2.65 9.44
C ASN A 199 6.32 -2.45 9.34
N ARG A 200 5.63 -3.19 8.47
CA ARG A 200 4.20 -3.03 8.27
C ARG A 200 3.43 -3.92 9.24
N ALA A 201 3.03 -3.34 10.36
CA ALA A 201 2.31 -4.05 11.40
C ALA A 201 0.82 -4.24 11.06
N VAL A 202 0.32 -5.45 11.34
CA VAL A 202 -1.11 -5.78 11.42
C VAL A 202 -1.28 -6.59 12.71
N THR A 203 -2.03 -6.05 13.68
CA THR A 203 -2.26 -6.79 14.92
C THR A 203 -3.16 -8.00 14.68
N CYS A 204 -3.02 -9.05 15.50
CA CYS A 204 -3.83 -10.25 15.38
C CYS A 204 -5.32 -9.92 15.56
N GLU A 205 -5.63 -9.04 16.51
CA GLU A 205 -6.99 -8.57 16.81
C GLU A 205 -7.62 -7.85 15.60
N ALA A 206 -6.86 -6.97 14.94
CA ALA A 206 -7.33 -6.29 13.73
C ALA A 206 -7.54 -7.28 12.58
N TYR A 207 -6.66 -8.29 12.45
CA TYR A 207 -6.81 -9.33 11.44
C TYR A 207 -8.07 -10.17 11.68
N ILE A 208 -8.28 -10.65 12.92
CA ILE A 208 -9.46 -11.42 13.35
C ILE A 208 -10.76 -10.63 13.09
N ALA A 209 -10.78 -9.35 13.41
CA ALA A 209 -11.97 -8.51 13.27
C ALA A 209 -12.32 -8.21 11.80
N VAL A 210 -11.33 -8.17 10.90
CA VAL A 210 -11.53 -7.80 9.49
C VAL A 210 -11.77 -9.00 8.59
N PHE A 211 -11.17 -10.16 8.88
CA PHE A 211 -11.26 -11.34 8.01
C PHE A 211 -12.71 -11.75 7.67
N PRO A 212 -13.65 -11.85 8.64
CA PRO A 212 -15.03 -12.24 8.33
C PRO A 212 -15.81 -11.24 7.48
N GLN A 213 -15.33 -10.00 7.35
CA GLN A 213 -16.01 -8.97 6.56
C GLN A 213 -15.96 -9.25 5.05
N TYR A 214 -15.16 -10.22 4.63
CA TYR A 214 -15.07 -10.63 3.22
C TYR A 214 -16.03 -11.77 2.87
N GLN A 215 -16.70 -12.40 3.84
CA GLN A 215 -17.70 -13.45 3.57
C GLN A 215 -18.83 -12.90 2.71
N GLY A 216 -19.24 -13.66 1.68
CA GLY A 216 -20.29 -13.25 0.73
C GLY A 216 -19.91 -12.10 -0.20
N ARG A 217 -18.61 -11.75 -0.29
CA ARG A 217 -18.16 -10.61 -1.08
C ARG A 217 -18.28 -10.84 -2.58
N VAL A 218 -18.09 -12.07 -3.04
CA VAL A 218 -18.21 -12.44 -4.47
C VAL A 218 -19.64 -12.28 -4.93
N GLU A 219 -20.60 -12.83 -4.16
CA GLU A 219 -22.03 -12.71 -4.41
C GLU A 219 -22.47 -11.25 -4.42
N TYR A 220 -21.98 -10.47 -3.44
CA TYR A 220 -22.27 -9.03 -3.38
C TYR A 220 -21.84 -8.30 -4.65
N ILE A 221 -20.61 -8.57 -5.15
CA ILE A 221 -20.09 -7.93 -6.36
C ILE A 221 -20.91 -8.33 -7.59
N GLU A 222 -21.24 -9.61 -7.76
CA GLU A 222 -22.04 -10.06 -8.90
C GLU A 222 -23.47 -9.47 -8.88
N GLU A 223 -24.08 -9.33 -7.70
CA GLU A 223 -25.42 -8.77 -7.56
C GLU A 223 -25.46 -7.26 -7.83
N HIS A 224 -24.50 -6.51 -7.29
CA HIS A 224 -24.55 -5.04 -7.35
C HIS A 224 -23.82 -4.46 -8.56
N TYR A 225 -22.90 -5.23 -9.17
CA TYR A 225 -22.07 -4.81 -10.29
C TYR A 225 -21.98 -5.87 -11.38
N PRO A 226 -23.11 -6.30 -11.98
CA PRO A 226 -23.14 -7.42 -12.93
C PRO A 226 -22.30 -7.20 -14.20
N ASP A 227 -22.08 -5.93 -14.57
CA ASP A 227 -21.30 -5.57 -15.75
C ASP A 227 -19.81 -5.35 -15.43
N MET A 228 -19.39 -5.46 -14.15
CA MET A 228 -17.99 -5.28 -13.76
C MET A 228 -17.13 -6.44 -14.23
N LYS A 229 -16.03 -6.16 -14.91
CA LYS A 229 -15.02 -7.20 -15.21
C LYS A 229 -14.37 -7.64 -13.90
N PHE A 230 -14.64 -8.86 -13.50
CA PHE A 230 -14.28 -9.39 -12.20
C PHE A 230 -13.33 -10.58 -12.33
N TYR A 231 -12.17 -10.47 -11.67
CA TYR A 231 -11.10 -11.46 -11.69
C TYR A 231 -10.88 -11.98 -10.27
N CYS A 232 -11.17 -13.28 -10.03
CA CYS A 232 -10.94 -13.94 -8.75
C CYS A 232 -9.62 -14.71 -8.79
N LEU A 233 -8.77 -14.50 -7.79
CA LEU A 233 -7.47 -15.14 -7.67
C LEU A 233 -7.35 -15.88 -6.34
N ASP A 234 -7.09 -17.18 -6.39
CA ASP A 234 -6.70 -17.98 -5.23
C ASP A 234 -5.17 -17.99 -5.11
N ASN A 235 -4.66 -17.41 -4.04
CA ASN A 235 -3.21 -17.27 -3.79
C ASN A 235 -2.71 -18.17 -2.66
N ASN A 236 -3.45 -19.20 -2.25
CA ASN A 236 -3.05 -20.10 -1.16
C ASN A 236 -1.76 -20.86 -1.42
N HIS A 237 -1.48 -21.19 -2.69
CA HIS A 237 -0.39 -22.11 -3.04
C HIS A 237 0.55 -21.55 -4.10
N ASN A 238 0.43 -20.28 -4.47
CA ASN A 238 1.12 -19.79 -5.65
C ASN A 238 1.44 -18.28 -5.56
N ASN A 239 2.70 -17.93 -5.71
CA ASN A 239 3.22 -16.56 -5.72
C ASN A 239 2.77 -15.76 -6.96
N GLY A 240 1.50 -15.59 -7.17
CA GLY A 240 0.92 -14.86 -8.30
C GLY A 240 -0.57 -15.10 -8.44
N GLY A 241 -1.07 -16.03 -7.62
CA GLY A 241 -2.47 -16.42 -7.62
C GLY A 241 -2.87 -17.26 -8.84
N ARG A 242 -3.71 -18.26 -8.62
CA ARG A 242 -4.40 -19.01 -9.67
C ARG A 242 -5.72 -18.32 -9.96
N ARG A 243 -5.99 -18.00 -11.22
CA ARG A 243 -7.31 -17.52 -11.61
C ARG A 243 -8.35 -18.62 -11.39
N VAL A 244 -9.46 -18.25 -10.78
CA VAL A 244 -10.59 -19.13 -10.51
C VAL A 244 -11.88 -18.51 -11.06
N THR A 245 -12.90 -19.33 -11.23
CA THR A 245 -14.25 -18.85 -11.57
C THR A 245 -14.90 -18.16 -10.35
N THR A 246 -15.93 -17.36 -10.59
CA THR A 246 -16.69 -16.77 -9.46
C THR A 246 -17.41 -17.85 -8.67
N GLU A 247 -17.85 -18.94 -9.30
CA GLU A 247 -18.46 -20.09 -8.60
C GLU A 247 -17.49 -20.81 -7.66
N GLU A 248 -16.21 -20.94 -8.05
CA GLU A 248 -15.17 -21.43 -7.14
C GLU A 248 -14.91 -20.42 -6.01
N ALA A 249 -14.88 -19.13 -6.35
CA ALA A 249 -14.59 -18.06 -5.38
C ALA A 249 -15.69 -17.86 -4.33
N LYS A 250 -16.96 -18.16 -4.65
CA LYS A 250 -18.08 -18.20 -3.69
C LYS A 250 -17.86 -19.24 -2.58
N GLN A 251 -17.04 -20.24 -2.81
CA GLN A 251 -16.72 -21.26 -1.82
C GLN A 251 -15.59 -20.83 -0.86
N TRP A 252 -15.01 -19.65 -1.03
CA TRP A 252 -13.99 -19.15 -0.12
C TRP A 252 -14.56 -18.92 1.26
N ASP A 253 -13.89 -19.51 2.24
CA ASP A 253 -14.32 -19.46 3.63
C ASP A 253 -13.59 -18.35 4.40
N TYR A 254 -14.36 -17.41 4.90
CA TYR A 254 -13.91 -16.34 5.78
C TYR A 254 -14.45 -16.49 7.21
N THR A 255 -14.88 -17.70 7.59
CA THR A 255 -15.38 -17.98 8.93
C THR A 255 -14.24 -17.89 9.94
N MET A 256 -14.42 -17.07 10.97
CA MET A 256 -13.47 -16.92 12.06
C MET A 256 -13.92 -17.74 13.27
N THR A 257 -13.49 -19.00 13.32
CA THR A 257 -13.76 -19.90 14.45
C THR A 257 -12.80 -19.62 15.63
N GLU A 258 -13.14 -20.09 16.84
CA GLU A 258 -12.27 -19.98 18.01
C GLU A 258 -10.93 -20.73 17.78
N ASP A 259 -10.95 -21.91 17.18
CA ASP A 259 -9.74 -22.68 16.81
C ASP A 259 -8.85 -21.86 15.85
N LEU A 260 -9.43 -21.24 14.83
CA LEU A 260 -8.67 -20.40 13.91
C LEU A 260 -8.06 -19.17 14.61
N GLN A 261 -8.80 -18.52 15.51
CA GLN A 261 -8.25 -17.42 16.30
C GLN A 261 -7.05 -17.87 17.14
N GLN A 262 -7.14 -19.03 17.79
CA GLN A 262 -6.03 -19.60 18.57
C GLN A 262 -4.81 -19.87 17.70
N LYS A 263 -5.00 -20.39 16.49
CA LYS A 263 -3.91 -20.58 15.52
C LYS A 263 -3.25 -19.27 15.12
N LEU A 264 -4.03 -18.21 14.87
CA LEU A 264 -3.47 -16.89 14.54
C LEU A 264 -2.66 -16.30 15.70
N TYR A 265 -3.14 -16.45 16.95
CA TYR A 265 -2.36 -16.07 18.13
C TYR A 265 -1.08 -16.90 18.28
N ALA A 266 -1.13 -18.19 17.98
CA ALA A 266 0.04 -19.05 18.01
C ALA A 266 1.06 -18.63 16.94
N ILE A 267 0.62 -18.25 15.74
CA ILE A 267 1.50 -17.67 14.70
C ILE A 267 2.15 -16.40 15.26
N LYS A 268 1.38 -15.42 15.78
CA LYS A 268 1.94 -14.21 16.39
C LYS A 268 3.01 -14.53 17.43
N GLN A 269 2.70 -15.44 18.36
CA GLN A 269 3.61 -15.80 19.43
C GLN A 269 4.89 -16.45 18.90
N SER A 270 4.80 -17.36 17.89
CA SER A 270 5.96 -18.00 17.30
C SER A 270 6.95 -17.00 16.68
N TYR A 271 6.44 -15.92 16.06
CA TYR A 271 7.30 -14.85 15.53
C TYR A 271 7.97 -14.04 16.64
N ILE A 272 7.26 -13.75 17.74
CA ILE A 272 7.82 -13.09 18.93
C ILE A 272 8.94 -13.95 19.52
N ASP A 273 8.68 -15.24 19.73
CA ASP A 273 9.63 -16.18 20.36
C ASP A 273 10.84 -16.48 19.46
N SER A 274 10.70 -16.33 18.15
CA SER A 274 11.79 -16.54 17.20
C SER A 274 12.96 -15.55 17.34
N GLY A 275 12.74 -14.43 18.05
CA GLY A 275 13.72 -13.35 18.19
C GLY A 275 13.99 -12.55 16.90
N LYS A 276 13.19 -12.74 15.84
CA LYS A 276 13.35 -12.03 14.57
C LYS A 276 12.74 -10.61 14.60
N LEU A 277 11.86 -10.32 15.55
CA LEU A 277 11.21 -9.03 15.68
C LEU A 277 11.99 -8.10 16.61
N THR A 278 12.07 -6.82 16.25
CA THR A 278 12.60 -5.77 17.12
C THR A 278 11.59 -5.45 18.24
N ALA A 279 12.05 -4.79 19.30
CA ALA A 279 11.18 -4.34 20.39
C ALA A 279 10.03 -3.44 19.90
N ASP A 280 10.29 -2.54 18.95
CA ASP A 280 9.28 -1.64 18.36
C ASP A 280 8.25 -2.43 17.54
N GLN A 281 8.69 -3.45 16.79
CA GLN A 281 7.79 -4.33 16.04
C GLN A 281 6.89 -5.14 16.98
N ILE A 282 7.44 -5.64 18.08
CA ILE A 282 6.65 -6.36 19.10
C ILE A 282 5.62 -5.41 19.75
N ALA A 283 6.03 -4.19 20.11
CA ALA A 283 5.13 -3.18 20.66
C ALA A 283 3.98 -2.83 19.69
N ALA A 284 4.24 -2.78 18.39
CA ALA A 284 3.22 -2.51 17.37
C ALA A 284 2.22 -3.65 17.13
N LEU A 285 2.44 -4.84 17.72
CA LEU A 285 1.53 -5.99 17.68
C LEU A 285 0.61 -6.07 18.91
N GLN A 286 0.79 -5.20 19.90
CA GLN A 286 -0.04 -5.10 21.09
C GLN A 286 -1.23 -4.16 20.87
#